data_62871cdfd9e388df1caa75fc64effd6e
#
_entry.id   62871cdfd9e388df1caa75fc64effd6e
#
_cell.length_a   1.000
_cell.length_b   1.000
_cell.length_c   1.000
_cell.angle_alpha   90.00
_cell.angle_beta   90.00
_cell.angle_gamma   90.00
#
_symmetry.space_group_name_H-M   'P 1'
#
loop_
_entity.id
_entity.type
_entity.pdbx_description
1 polymer ?
#
loop_
_entity_poly.entity_id
_entity_poly.type
_entity_poly.pdbx_seq_one_letter_code
_entity_poly.pdbx_strand_id
1 'polypeptide(L)'
;MKRNPDPKHRHETQVEAKQPPANFDRADVRCEFRLPGRGAFLWGTATAAFQVEGDPAPSSWADWEQQPGRILGGDRSGLACDWWNGRWREDFDRAAAAHQNAHRLSLDWARIQPAPDRWDEEALDRYRLMLRGLTERGLTPLVTLHHFNNPLWLEERGGWENPEAPALFAAFARRAAAALKGYVSIWVTINEPNVFVYYGYVLGAWPPGKRSLDAALRAAANLVRGHAAAYRAIHAEQPEAQVGAAHNIRGMRPESAWNPLDRGGAAVIDHLFNSMIPQAMASGTLNAVVRRTRIPEAARTQDFIGLNYYTRTRVHINPLAREALQMRFPPGADLSDNGEIANDPAGLFKALRWAQRFTGQDGFPLPVYITENGVEDADDDLRPRYLLEHVHQVWRALNFCYPVRGYFHWSLVDNFEWERGWTQRFGLWELDPLTQVRRRRRSADLYAEICKLGGISTEMAAKYAPETVDKLFPI
;
A
#
# COMPACT_ATOMS: atom_id res chain seq x y z
N MET A 1 -4.45 50.54 25.76
CA MET A 1 -4.42 49.66 26.94
C MET A 1 -5.62 48.78 26.91
N LYS A 2 -5.51 47.53 26.43
CA LYS A 2 -6.47 46.46 26.65
C LYS A 2 -5.63 45.19 26.94
N ARG A 3 -5.86 44.65 28.11
CA ARG A 3 -5.13 43.54 28.75
C ARG A 3 -5.37 42.24 28.02
N ASN A 4 -4.31 41.49 27.81
CA ASN A 4 -4.26 40.13 27.38
C ASN A 4 -4.80 39.21 28.51
N PRO A 5 -5.66 38.23 28.28
CA PRO A 5 -6.00 37.24 29.29
C PRO A 5 -4.97 36.09 29.31
N ASP A 6 -4.58 35.78 30.51
CA ASP A 6 -3.71 34.77 31.03
C ASP A 6 -4.12 33.34 30.60
N PRO A 7 -3.19 32.46 30.19
CA PRO A 7 -3.49 31.06 29.90
C PRO A 7 -3.45 30.24 31.20
N LYS A 8 -4.61 30.01 31.81
CA LYS A 8 -4.71 29.12 32.99
C LYS A 8 -5.42 27.81 32.63
N HIS A 9 -4.72 26.74 33.02
CA HIS A 9 -5.17 25.38 33.34
C HIS A 9 -5.83 24.58 32.20
N ARG A 10 -5.00 23.92 31.42
CA ARG A 10 -5.38 22.60 30.89
C ARG A 10 -5.37 21.63 32.08
N HIS A 11 -6.53 21.17 32.50
CA HIS A 11 -6.66 19.98 33.30
C HIS A 11 -6.13 18.80 32.46
N GLU A 12 -4.98 18.27 32.82
CA GLU A 12 -4.58 16.91 32.48
C GLU A 12 -5.63 15.98 33.15
N THR A 13 -6.62 15.59 32.37
CA THR A 13 -7.40 14.39 32.70
C THR A 13 -6.45 13.22 32.44
N GLN A 14 -5.79 12.74 33.50
CA GLN A 14 -5.24 11.40 33.52
C GLN A 14 -6.37 10.46 33.15
N VAL A 15 -6.31 9.91 31.94
CA VAL A 15 -7.12 8.75 31.55
C VAL A 15 -6.55 7.61 32.41
N GLU A 16 -7.16 7.36 33.55
CA GLU A 16 -6.93 6.12 34.30
C GLU A 16 -7.16 4.97 33.32
N ALA A 17 -6.09 4.25 32.99
CA ALA A 17 -6.18 3.01 32.26
C ALA A 17 -7.11 2.10 33.09
N LYS A 18 -8.35 1.92 32.62
CA LYS A 18 -9.29 0.98 33.23
C LYS A 18 -8.60 -0.36 33.27
N GLN A 19 -8.28 -0.82 34.48
CA GLN A 19 -7.83 -2.20 34.67
C GLN A 19 -8.91 -3.13 34.10
N PRO A 20 -8.53 -4.16 33.37
CA PRO A 20 -9.49 -5.15 32.88
C PRO A 20 -10.24 -5.75 34.07
N PRO A 21 -11.54 -6.04 33.93
CA PRO A 21 -12.31 -6.65 35.01
C PRO A 21 -11.63 -7.94 35.47
N ALA A 22 -11.53 -8.12 36.78
CA ALA A 22 -10.72 -9.13 37.47
C ALA A 22 -11.16 -10.61 37.28
N ASN A 23 -12.11 -10.90 36.41
CA ASN A 23 -12.59 -12.26 36.11
C ASN A 23 -12.72 -12.46 34.60
N PHE A 24 -11.55 -12.63 33.93
CA PHE A 24 -11.52 -13.16 32.57
C PHE A 24 -11.26 -14.68 32.62
N ASP A 25 -12.30 -15.45 32.87
CA ASP A 25 -12.29 -16.92 32.73
C ASP A 25 -12.61 -17.32 31.28
N ARG A 26 -12.18 -16.51 30.32
CA ARG A 26 -12.24 -16.89 28.91
C ARG A 26 -11.03 -17.73 28.61
N ALA A 27 -11.23 -19.00 28.28
CA ALA A 27 -10.19 -19.79 27.61
C ALA A 27 -9.58 -18.98 26.47
N ASP A 28 -8.24 -18.98 26.32
CA ASP A 28 -7.56 -18.27 25.23
C ASP A 28 -8.13 -18.72 23.89
N VAL A 29 -8.97 -17.87 23.28
CA VAL A 29 -9.57 -18.10 21.96
C VAL A 29 -8.65 -17.55 20.92
N ARG A 30 -8.29 -18.39 19.92
CA ARG A 30 -7.33 -18.05 18.87
C ARG A 30 -7.99 -18.08 17.50
N CYS A 31 -7.73 -17.02 16.72
CA CYS A 31 -8.03 -16.94 15.30
C CYS A 31 -6.74 -17.20 14.51
N GLU A 32 -6.30 -18.45 14.46
CA GLU A 32 -5.09 -18.86 13.73
C GLU A 32 -5.37 -18.99 12.23
N PHE A 33 -4.40 -18.64 11.42
CA PHE A 33 -4.49 -18.72 9.97
C PHE A 33 -4.01 -20.08 9.51
N ARG A 34 -4.95 -20.91 9.04
CA ARG A 34 -4.67 -22.23 8.49
C ARG A 34 -4.88 -22.20 6.99
N LEU A 35 -3.79 -22.29 6.22
CA LEU A 35 -3.90 -22.40 4.78
C LEU A 35 -4.23 -23.84 4.38
N PRO A 36 -5.22 -24.07 3.53
CA PRO A 36 -5.39 -25.37 2.89
C PRO A 36 -4.25 -25.60 1.89
N GLY A 37 -3.51 -26.68 2.03
CA GLY A 37 -2.42 -27.07 1.15
C GLY A 37 -1.02 -26.70 1.65
N ARG A 38 -0.01 -26.78 0.75
CA ARG A 38 1.39 -26.52 1.08
C ARG A 38 1.69 -25.04 0.99
N GLY A 39 2.33 -24.48 2.01
CA GLY A 39 2.86 -23.12 2.06
C GLY A 39 2.49 -22.40 3.35
N ALA A 40 3.38 -21.55 3.84
CA ALA A 40 3.12 -20.68 4.99
C ALA A 40 2.38 -19.41 4.53
N PHE A 41 1.52 -18.87 5.41
CA PHE A 41 0.98 -17.54 5.21
C PHE A 41 2.11 -16.51 5.35
N LEU A 42 2.21 -15.58 4.42
CA LEU A 42 3.25 -14.56 4.47
C LEU A 42 2.84 -13.41 5.41
N TRP A 43 3.57 -13.26 6.49
CA TRP A 43 3.47 -12.14 7.41
C TRP A 43 4.64 -11.20 7.18
N GLY A 44 4.37 -9.96 6.79
CA GLY A 44 5.44 -9.03 6.44
C GLY A 44 5.07 -7.57 6.66
N THR A 45 6.03 -6.74 6.31
CA THR A 45 5.86 -5.29 6.18
C THR A 45 6.19 -4.86 4.77
N ALA A 46 5.69 -3.68 4.37
CA ALA A 46 5.91 -3.13 3.03
C ALA A 46 6.64 -1.79 3.10
N THR A 47 7.42 -1.50 2.05
CA THR A 47 8.16 -0.25 1.84
C THR A 47 8.22 0.11 0.36
N ALA A 48 8.57 1.37 0.04
CA ALA A 48 8.87 1.83 -1.32
C ALA A 48 10.24 2.51 -1.38
N ALA A 49 10.98 2.27 -2.45
CA ALA A 49 12.37 2.72 -2.62
C ALA A 49 12.56 4.21 -2.33
N PHE A 50 11.79 5.09 -3.00
CA PHE A 50 11.90 6.53 -2.80
C PHE A 50 11.66 6.96 -1.35
N GLN A 51 10.78 6.25 -0.64
CA GLN A 51 10.38 6.58 0.72
C GLN A 51 11.39 6.12 1.79
N VAL A 52 12.26 5.13 1.48
CA VAL A 52 13.16 4.54 2.49
C VAL A 52 14.64 4.59 2.13
N GLU A 53 15.00 4.72 0.84
CA GLU A 53 16.40 4.59 0.43
C GLU A 53 17.25 5.80 0.78
N GLY A 54 16.73 7.02 0.59
CA GLY A 54 17.49 8.26 0.74
C GLY A 54 18.38 8.58 -0.46
N ASP A 55 18.98 9.78 -0.48
CA ASP A 55 19.85 10.25 -1.56
C ASP A 55 19.26 9.97 -2.96
N PRO A 56 18.08 10.52 -3.29
CA PRO A 56 17.31 10.08 -4.45
C PRO A 56 18.04 10.31 -5.77
N ALA A 57 17.96 9.32 -6.67
CA ALA A 57 18.41 9.47 -8.05
C ALA A 57 17.55 10.49 -8.82
N PRO A 58 18.04 11.07 -9.94
CA PRO A 58 17.26 11.95 -10.80
C PRO A 58 15.97 11.27 -11.28
N SER A 59 14.86 11.65 -10.68
CA SER A 59 13.55 11.01 -10.86
C SER A 59 12.42 12.01 -10.76
N SER A 60 11.21 11.57 -11.11
CA SER A 60 10.01 12.40 -11.07
C SER A 60 9.74 12.98 -9.68
N TRP A 61 9.89 12.19 -8.62
CA TRP A 61 9.69 12.66 -7.25
C TRP A 61 10.86 13.48 -6.73
N ALA A 62 12.10 13.16 -7.11
CA ALA A 62 13.27 13.97 -6.75
C ALA A 62 13.20 15.39 -7.33
N ASP A 63 12.72 15.53 -8.57
CA ASP A 63 12.46 16.84 -9.17
C ASP A 63 11.25 17.54 -8.53
N TRP A 64 10.18 16.76 -8.26
CA TRP A 64 8.94 17.30 -7.68
C TRP A 64 9.13 17.92 -6.31
N GLU A 65 9.86 17.24 -5.43
CA GLU A 65 10.09 17.75 -4.07
C GLU A 65 10.95 19.01 -4.04
N GLN A 66 11.72 19.34 -5.11
CA GLN A 66 12.47 20.58 -5.20
C GLN A 66 11.56 21.80 -5.50
N GLN A 67 10.37 21.59 -6.03
CA GLN A 67 9.45 22.65 -6.41
C GLN A 67 8.72 23.22 -5.17
N PRO A 68 8.71 24.55 -4.97
CA PRO A 68 8.03 25.14 -3.82
C PRO A 68 6.54 24.77 -3.73
N GLY A 69 6.07 24.42 -2.54
CA GLY A 69 4.66 24.13 -2.27
C GLY A 69 4.16 22.76 -2.77
N ARG A 70 5.06 21.89 -3.26
CA ARG A 70 4.70 20.55 -3.69
C ARG A 70 4.64 19.55 -2.54
N ILE A 71 5.49 19.72 -1.55
CA ILE A 71 5.53 18.89 -0.34
C ILE A 71 5.04 19.73 0.84
N LEU A 72 4.18 19.16 1.66
CA LEU A 72 3.66 19.80 2.86
C LEU A 72 4.82 20.20 3.81
N GLY A 73 4.76 21.40 4.36
CA GLY A 73 5.81 21.92 5.22
C GLY A 73 7.14 22.21 4.51
N GLY A 74 7.27 21.94 3.20
CA GLY A 74 8.53 22.07 2.47
C GLY A 74 9.54 20.98 2.78
N ASP A 75 9.07 19.84 3.32
CA ASP A 75 9.89 18.67 3.62
C ASP A 75 10.63 18.12 2.38
N ARG A 76 11.66 17.34 2.64
CA ARG A 76 12.44 16.60 1.64
C ARG A 76 12.60 15.15 2.09
N SER A 77 12.73 14.24 1.12
CA SER A 77 13.04 12.84 1.38
C SER A 77 14.41 12.69 2.08
N GLY A 78 15.41 13.45 1.64
CA GLY A 78 16.74 13.49 2.25
C GLY A 78 17.37 12.11 2.36
N LEU A 79 17.76 11.72 3.57
CA LEU A 79 18.25 10.37 3.86
C LEU A 79 17.13 9.32 3.93
N ALA A 80 15.87 9.74 3.98
CA ALA A 80 14.73 8.86 4.20
C ALA A 80 14.96 7.91 5.40
N CYS A 81 15.03 6.59 5.17
CA CYS A 81 15.46 5.60 6.18
C CYS A 81 16.94 5.19 6.03
N ASP A 82 17.68 5.86 5.16
CA ASP A 82 19.11 5.65 4.91
C ASP A 82 19.45 4.22 4.44
N TRP A 83 18.51 3.60 3.71
CA TRP A 83 18.71 2.24 3.21
C TRP A 83 19.77 2.17 2.11
N TRP A 84 19.87 3.21 1.28
CA TRP A 84 20.90 3.23 0.23
C TRP A 84 22.32 3.15 0.77
N ASN A 85 22.54 3.69 1.99
CA ASN A 85 23.81 3.62 2.70
C ASN A 85 23.93 2.41 3.63
N GLY A 86 22.94 1.50 3.63
CA GLY A 86 23.06 0.18 4.25
C GLY A 86 22.28 -0.04 5.53
N ARG A 87 21.50 0.96 6.03
CA ARG A 87 20.70 0.81 7.26
C ARG A 87 19.50 -0.14 7.13
N TRP A 88 19.19 -0.59 5.92
CA TRP A 88 18.25 -1.70 5.71
C TRP A 88 18.59 -2.95 6.53
N ARG A 89 19.86 -3.18 6.84
CA ARG A 89 20.30 -4.33 7.66
C ARG A 89 19.65 -4.32 9.03
N GLU A 90 19.70 -3.17 9.71
CA GLU A 90 19.08 -3.00 11.03
C GLU A 90 17.55 -3.15 10.95
N ASP A 91 16.93 -2.63 9.90
CA ASP A 91 15.47 -2.69 9.74
C ASP A 91 15.02 -4.11 9.39
N PHE A 92 15.79 -4.87 8.60
CA PHE A 92 15.51 -6.29 8.35
C PHE A 92 15.76 -7.16 9.59
N ASP A 93 16.74 -6.82 10.43
CA ASP A 93 16.92 -7.47 11.74
C ASP A 93 15.70 -7.25 12.64
N ARG A 94 15.11 -6.04 12.64
CA ARG A 94 13.86 -5.73 13.35
C ARG A 94 12.69 -6.56 12.84
N ALA A 95 12.54 -6.69 11.52
CA ALA A 95 11.49 -7.49 10.90
C ALA A 95 11.63 -8.98 11.28
N ALA A 96 12.83 -9.53 11.18
CA ALA A 96 13.10 -10.92 11.55
C ALA A 96 12.89 -11.18 13.05
N ALA A 97 13.34 -10.27 13.92
CA ALA A 97 13.12 -10.35 15.36
C ALA A 97 11.63 -10.26 15.74
N ALA A 98 10.81 -9.63 14.90
CA ALA A 98 9.34 -9.59 15.01
C ALA A 98 8.66 -10.82 14.39
N HIS A 99 9.38 -11.91 14.14
CA HIS A 99 8.86 -13.16 13.57
C HIS A 99 8.16 -12.99 12.20
N GLN A 100 8.44 -11.90 11.47
CA GLN A 100 8.01 -11.80 10.09
C GLN A 100 8.73 -12.85 9.24
N ASN A 101 8.07 -13.33 8.18
CA ASN A 101 8.63 -14.28 7.23
C ASN A 101 8.65 -13.77 5.79
N ALA A 102 8.28 -12.51 5.59
CA ALA A 102 8.30 -11.83 4.29
C ALA A 102 8.57 -10.33 4.45
N HIS A 103 9.03 -9.70 3.38
CA HIS A 103 9.14 -8.24 3.29
C HIS A 103 8.89 -7.78 1.85
N ARG A 104 8.10 -6.72 1.70
CA ARG A 104 7.86 -6.10 0.40
C ARG A 104 8.69 -4.82 0.27
N LEU A 105 9.49 -4.75 -0.79
CA LEU A 105 10.23 -3.56 -1.17
C LEU A 105 10.00 -3.22 -2.65
N SER A 106 10.34 -2.03 -3.09
CA SER A 106 10.38 -1.69 -4.50
C SER A 106 11.81 -1.46 -4.98
N LEU A 107 12.00 -1.56 -6.30
CA LEU A 107 13.22 -1.11 -6.96
C LEU A 107 13.03 0.34 -7.41
N ASP A 108 14.09 1.15 -7.35
CA ASP A 108 14.10 2.45 -7.99
C ASP A 108 14.57 2.33 -9.44
N TRP A 109 13.65 2.46 -10.39
CA TRP A 109 13.96 2.41 -11.81
C TRP A 109 14.99 3.48 -12.21
N ALA A 110 14.92 4.68 -11.60
CA ALA A 110 15.85 5.76 -11.91
C ALA A 110 17.30 5.43 -11.51
N ARG A 111 17.50 4.67 -10.43
CA ARG A 111 18.83 4.20 -10.03
C ARG A 111 19.38 3.13 -10.98
N ILE A 112 18.54 2.15 -11.33
CA ILE A 112 18.94 1.01 -12.16
C ILE A 112 19.15 1.43 -13.61
N GLN A 113 18.37 2.39 -14.11
CA GLN A 113 18.44 2.92 -15.47
C GLN A 113 18.48 4.45 -15.46
N PRO A 114 19.64 5.05 -15.14
CA PRO A 114 19.78 6.51 -15.03
C PRO A 114 19.71 7.26 -16.37
N ALA A 115 19.81 6.56 -17.50
CA ALA A 115 19.58 7.07 -18.85
C ALA A 115 18.97 5.98 -19.74
N PRO A 116 18.32 6.33 -20.86
CA PRO A 116 17.57 5.38 -21.70
C PRO A 116 18.39 4.18 -22.18
N ASP A 117 19.69 4.38 -22.39
CA ASP A 117 20.65 3.41 -22.93
C ASP A 117 21.71 2.96 -21.90
N ARG A 118 21.57 3.40 -20.64
CA ARG A 118 22.55 3.10 -19.59
C ARG A 118 21.92 2.37 -18.42
N TRP A 119 22.49 1.20 -18.11
CA TRP A 119 22.18 0.41 -16.93
C TRP A 119 23.26 0.59 -15.87
N ASP A 120 22.85 0.69 -14.61
CA ASP A 120 23.77 0.80 -13.48
C ASP A 120 23.86 -0.56 -12.78
N GLU A 121 24.99 -1.26 -13.00
CA GLU A 121 25.24 -2.57 -12.39
C GLU A 121 25.51 -2.46 -10.88
N GLU A 122 26.09 -1.35 -10.42
CA GLU A 122 26.32 -1.14 -8.99
C GLU A 122 24.99 -0.98 -8.24
N ALA A 123 24.02 -0.29 -8.82
CA ALA A 123 22.67 -0.21 -8.29
C ALA A 123 22.02 -1.60 -8.22
N LEU A 124 22.15 -2.43 -9.25
CA LEU A 124 21.66 -3.81 -9.23
C LEU A 124 22.36 -4.66 -8.17
N ASP A 125 23.68 -4.48 -7.98
CA ASP A 125 24.43 -5.19 -6.94
C ASP A 125 23.97 -4.80 -5.53
N ARG A 126 23.63 -3.52 -5.29
CA ARG A 126 23.05 -3.07 -4.01
C ARG A 126 21.70 -3.74 -3.76
N TYR A 127 20.83 -3.85 -4.77
CA TYR A 127 19.57 -4.60 -4.63
C TYR A 127 19.80 -6.09 -4.40
N ARG A 128 20.79 -6.73 -5.05
CA ARG A 128 21.18 -8.11 -4.75
C ARG A 128 21.59 -8.27 -3.29
N LEU A 129 22.35 -7.31 -2.75
CA LEU A 129 22.74 -7.32 -1.33
C LEU A 129 21.54 -7.18 -0.39
N MET A 130 20.58 -6.29 -0.69
CA MET A 130 19.36 -6.14 0.10
C MET A 130 18.51 -7.44 0.07
N LEU A 131 18.29 -8.00 -1.13
CA LEU A 131 17.50 -9.22 -1.29
C LEU A 131 18.15 -10.44 -0.64
N ARG A 132 19.47 -10.57 -0.76
CA ARG A 132 20.24 -11.59 -0.02
C ARG A 132 20.09 -11.37 1.48
N GLY A 133 20.18 -10.13 1.97
CA GLY A 133 19.99 -9.80 3.37
C GLY A 133 18.62 -10.18 3.91
N LEU A 134 17.55 -10.10 3.09
CA LEU A 134 16.22 -10.62 3.44
C LEU A 134 16.24 -12.15 3.54
N THR A 135 16.72 -12.84 2.51
CA THR A 135 16.70 -14.30 2.46
C THR A 135 17.56 -14.94 3.55
N GLU A 136 18.72 -14.36 3.88
CA GLU A 136 19.58 -14.80 5.00
C GLU A 136 18.88 -14.70 6.37
N ARG A 137 17.85 -13.84 6.49
CA ARG A 137 17.01 -13.67 7.69
C ARG A 137 15.71 -14.47 7.65
N GLY A 138 15.52 -15.32 6.63
CA GLY A 138 14.30 -16.09 6.43
C GLY A 138 13.10 -15.24 5.97
N LEU A 139 13.34 -14.04 5.45
CA LEU A 139 12.29 -13.16 4.93
C LEU A 139 12.14 -13.38 3.42
N THR A 140 10.97 -13.81 2.97
CA THR A 140 10.64 -13.95 1.55
C THR A 140 10.49 -12.57 0.91
N PRO A 141 11.29 -12.22 -0.13
CA PRO A 141 11.13 -10.96 -0.82
C PRO A 141 9.90 -10.94 -1.72
N LEU A 142 9.09 -9.89 -1.62
CA LEU A 142 8.08 -9.50 -2.59
C LEU A 142 8.53 -8.18 -3.21
N VAL A 143 8.82 -8.17 -4.52
CA VAL A 143 9.47 -7.03 -5.16
C VAL A 143 8.53 -6.29 -6.09
N THR A 144 8.43 -4.98 -5.89
CA THR A 144 7.68 -4.05 -6.73
C THR A 144 8.61 -3.36 -7.71
N LEU A 145 8.25 -3.34 -9.01
CA LEU A 145 9.06 -2.71 -10.06
C LEU A 145 8.78 -1.21 -10.20
N HIS A 146 7.53 -0.79 -10.14
CA HIS A 146 7.14 0.62 -10.23
C HIS A 146 6.30 1.02 -9.03
N HIS A 147 6.82 1.95 -8.22
CA HIS A 147 6.12 2.49 -7.06
C HIS A 147 6.15 4.03 -7.12
N PHE A 148 5.31 4.59 -8.02
CA PHE A 148 5.03 6.01 -8.23
C PHE A 148 6.19 6.86 -8.78
N ASN A 149 7.41 6.34 -8.81
CA ASN A 149 8.60 7.10 -9.20
C ASN A 149 9.10 6.66 -10.57
N ASN A 150 9.28 7.61 -11.48
CA ASN A 150 9.81 7.42 -12.81
C ASN A 150 11.23 7.99 -12.93
N PRO A 151 12.11 7.40 -13.75
CA PRO A 151 13.33 8.09 -14.15
C PRO A 151 13.02 9.44 -14.80
N LEU A 152 13.82 10.46 -14.53
CA LEU A 152 13.57 11.81 -15.06
C LEU A 152 13.57 11.83 -16.60
N TRP A 153 14.46 11.06 -17.24
CA TRP A 153 14.50 10.93 -18.69
C TRP A 153 13.21 10.35 -19.31
N LEU A 154 12.44 9.55 -18.55
CA LEU A 154 11.14 9.05 -18.99
C LEU A 154 10.09 10.16 -18.91
N GLU A 155 10.08 10.96 -17.84
CA GLU A 155 9.20 12.13 -17.72
C GLU A 155 9.46 13.16 -18.83
N GLU A 156 10.71 13.45 -19.14
CA GLU A 156 11.11 14.33 -20.23
C GLU A 156 10.61 13.86 -21.61
N ARG A 157 10.37 12.55 -21.76
CA ARG A 157 9.77 11.94 -22.96
C ARG A 157 8.24 11.82 -22.89
N GLY A 158 7.59 12.41 -21.88
CA GLY A 158 6.16 12.40 -21.69
C GLY A 158 5.62 11.36 -20.70
N GLY A 159 6.50 10.69 -19.96
CA GLY A 159 6.12 9.75 -18.89
C GLY A 159 5.21 8.63 -19.41
N TRP A 160 4.20 8.28 -18.63
CA TRP A 160 3.23 7.24 -19.00
C TRP A 160 2.22 7.66 -20.09
N GLU A 161 2.24 8.89 -20.57
CA GLU A 161 1.49 9.25 -21.79
C GLU A 161 2.22 8.85 -23.08
N ASN A 162 3.56 8.66 -22.99
CA ASN A 162 4.35 8.21 -24.13
C ASN A 162 3.96 6.78 -24.52
N PRO A 163 3.61 6.54 -25.79
CA PRO A 163 3.26 5.20 -26.28
C PRO A 163 4.41 4.19 -26.20
N GLU A 164 5.65 4.63 -26.08
CA GLU A 164 6.83 3.77 -25.89
C GLU A 164 7.04 3.34 -24.44
N ALA A 165 6.43 4.03 -23.45
CA ALA A 165 6.62 3.74 -22.02
C ALA A 165 6.36 2.26 -21.66
N PRO A 166 5.35 1.56 -22.20
CA PRO A 166 5.17 0.14 -21.95
C PRO A 166 6.35 -0.73 -22.36
N ALA A 167 6.97 -0.45 -23.51
CA ALA A 167 8.14 -1.19 -23.99
C ALA A 167 9.39 -0.90 -23.16
N LEU A 168 9.60 0.36 -22.79
CA LEU A 168 10.69 0.79 -21.92
C LEU A 168 10.58 0.13 -20.54
N PHE A 169 9.36 0.11 -19.97
CA PHE A 169 9.11 -0.56 -18.70
C PHE A 169 9.31 -2.08 -18.78
N ALA A 170 8.91 -2.72 -19.87
CA ALA A 170 9.17 -4.14 -20.10
C ALA A 170 10.68 -4.47 -20.19
N ALA A 171 11.48 -3.58 -20.80
CA ALA A 171 12.93 -3.74 -20.85
C ALA A 171 13.54 -3.64 -19.43
N PHE A 172 13.08 -2.68 -18.62
CA PHE A 172 13.47 -2.59 -17.21
C PHE A 172 13.06 -3.83 -16.42
N ALA A 173 11.80 -4.30 -16.56
CA ALA A 173 11.30 -5.48 -15.88
C ALA A 173 12.12 -6.74 -16.25
N ARG A 174 12.45 -6.91 -17.52
CA ARG A 174 13.33 -8.02 -18.00
C ARG A 174 14.69 -7.95 -17.35
N ARG A 175 15.32 -6.76 -17.35
CA ARG A 175 16.65 -6.55 -16.75
C ARG A 175 16.65 -6.87 -15.27
N ALA A 176 15.66 -6.37 -14.53
CA ALA A 176 15.49 -6.64 -13.11
C ALA A 176 15.28 -8.14 -12.83
N ALA A 177 14.36 -8.78 -13.56
CA ALA A 177 14.11 -10.21 -13.40
C ALA A 177 15.35 -11.05 -13.70
N ALA A 178 16.04 -10.81 -14.81
CA ALA A 178 17.26 -11.53 -15.16
C ALA A 178 18.36 -11.39 -14.08
N ALA A 179 18.50 -10.19 -13.50
CA ALA A 179 19.51 -9.91 -12.48
C ALA A 179 19.17 -10.47 -11.09
N LEU A 180 17.86 -10.60 -10.75
CA LEU A 180 17.40 -10.81 -9.38
C LEU A 180 16.61 -12.13 -9.18
N LYS A 181 16.34 -12.92 -10.23
CA LYS A 181 15.56 -14.17 -10.19
C LYS A 181 16.08 -15.22 -9.20
N GLY A 182 17.33 -15.13 -8.77
CA GLY A 182 17.90 -16.00 -7.74
C GLY A 182 17.38 -15.72 -6.32
N TYR A 183 16.73 -14.57 -6.11
CA TYR A 183 16.25 -14.12 -4.81
C TYR A 183 14.74 -13.88 -4.78
N VAL A 184 14.14 -13.54 -5.92
CA VAL A 184 12.75 -13.07 -6.01
C VAL A 184 11.92 -14.08 -6.78
N SER A 185 10.78 -14.48 -6.21
CA SER A 185 9.78 -15.33 -6.87
C SER A 185 8.41 -14.66 -7.00
N ILE A 186 8.19 -13.55 -6.30
CA ILE A 186 6.91 -12.82 -6.28
C ILE A 186 7.16 -11.37 -6.71
N TRP A 187 6.58 -10.97 -7.84
CA TRP A 187 6.77 -9.67 -8.45
C TRP A 187 5.47 -8.88 -8.52
N VAL A 188 5.50 -7.65 -8.03
CA VAL A 188 4.48 -6.64 -8.30
C VAL A 188 5.00 -5.73 -9.41
N THR A 189 4.34 -5.74 -10.55
CA THR A 189 4.79 -4.89 -11.66
C THR A 189 4.60 -3.41 -11.36
N ILE A 190 3.39 -3.03 -10.93
CA ILE A 190 3.01 -1.64 -10.68
C ILE A 190 2.24 -1.58 -9.37
N ASN A 191 2.65 -0.67 -8.48
CA ASN A 191 1.90 -0.31 -7.30
C ASN A 191 0.83 0.74 -7.64
N GLU A 192 -0.40 0.48 -7.24
CA GLU A 192 -1.54 1.42 -7.24
C GLU A 192 -1.66 2.28 -8.50
N PRO A 193 -1.75 1.69 -9.68
CA PRO A 193 -1.85 2.46 -10.92
C PRO A 193 -3.05 3.43 -10.93
N ASN A 194 -4.13 3.10 -10.22
CA ASN A 194 -5.31 3.95 -10.04
C ASN A 194 -4.99 5.22 -9.22
N VAL A 195 -4.22 5.09 -8.14
CA VAL A 195 -3.78 6.22 -7.30
C VAL A 195 -2.81 7.10 -8.07
N PHE A 196 -1.81 6.51 -8.74
CA PHE A 196 -0.87 7.23 -9.57
C PHE A 196 -1.57 8.08 -10.66
N VAL A 197 -2.55 7.49 -11.37
CA VAL A 197 -3.34 8.20 -12.37
C VAL A 197 -4.19 9.31 -11.74
N TYR A 198 -4.82 9.03 -10.59
CA TYR A 198 -5.70 9.97 -9.92
C TYR A 198 -4.93 11.21 -9.43
N TYR A 199 -3.86 11.00 -8.65
CA TYR A 199 -3.08 12.12 -8.08
C TYR A 199 -2.22 12.83 -9.13
N GLY A 200 -1.61 12.09 -10.06
CA GLY A 200 -0.70 12.64 -11.06
C GLY A 200 -1.39 13.33 -12.24
N TYR A 201 -2.55 12.81 -12.67
CA TYR A 201 -3.17 13.24 -13.93
C TYR A 201 -4.57 13.85 -13.78
N VAL A 202 -5.31 13.53 -12.68
CA VAL A 202 -6.63 14.11 -12.42
C VAL A 202 -6.53 15.27 -11.45
N LEU A 203 -5.88 15.09 -10.30
CA LEU A 203 -5.71 16.13 -9.30
C LEU A 203 -4.50 17.04 -9.55
N GLY A 204 -3.44 16.51 -10.17
CA GLY A 204 -2.19 17.23 -10.38
C GLY A 204 -1.43 17.53 -9.08
N ALA A 205 -1.66 16.74 -8.05
CA ALA A 205 -1.00 16.85 -6.74
C ALA A 205 0.36 16.14 -6.70
N TRP A 206 0.56 15.15 -7.57
CA TRP A 206 1.79 14.38 -7.72
C TRP A 206 2.42 14.59 -9.10
N PRO A 207 3.68 14.19 -9.34
CA PRO A 207 4.24 14.16 -10.68
C PRO A 207 3.32 13.34 -11.63
N PRO A 208 3.13 13.77 -12.87
CA PRO A 208 3.65 14.94 -13.55
C PRO A 208 2.85 16.24 -13.34
N GLY A 209 1.92 16.31 -12.40
CA GLY A 209 1.17 17.51 -12.04
C GLY A 209 0.09 17.93 -13.04
N LYS A 210 -0.43 16.99 -13.82
CA LYS A 210 -1.44 17.25 -14.85
C LYS A 210 -2.86 17.25 -14.27
N ARG A 211 -3.75 18.01 -14.92
CA ARG A 211 -5.20 18.03 -14.64
C ARG A 211 -5.95 17.83 -15.94
N SER A 212 -5.89 16.61 -16.46
CA SER A 212 -6.46 16.28 -17.77
C SER A 212 -6.99 14.84 -17.80
N LEU A 213 -8.28 14.68 -18.05
CA LEU A 213 -8.90 13.37 -18.16
C LEU A 213 -8.33 12.56 -19.35
N ASP A 214 -8.05 13.23 -20.49
CA ASP A 214 -7.45 12.57 -21.64
C ASP A 214 -6.04 12.05 -21.34
N ALA A 215 -5.22 12.83 -20.64
CA ALA A 215 -3.90 12.42 -20.17
C ALA A 215 -4.02 11.24 -19.20
N ALA A 216 -4.95 11.32 -18.24
CA ALA A 216 -5.22 10.24 -17.29
C ALA A 216 -5.60 8.92 -18.00
N LEU A 217 -6.46 8.99 -19.01
CA LEU A 217 -6.87 7.80 -19.77
C LEU A 217 -5.74 7.23 -20.63
N ARG A 218 -4.87 8.09 -21.23
CA ARG A 218 -3.67 7.62 -21.92
C ARG A 218 -2.70 6.93 -20.98
N ALA A 219 -2.39 7.58 -19.85
CA ALA A 219 -1.51 7.02 -18.82
C ALA A 219 -2.05 5.69 -18.28
N ALA A 220 -3.35 5.61 -17.92
CA ALA A 220 -4.00 4.37 -17.48
C ALA A 220 -3.88 3.24 -18.51
N ALA A 221 -4.13 3.54 -19.79
CA ALA A 221 -4.01 2.55 -20.86
C ALA A 221 -2.57 2.06 -21.03
N ASN A 222 -1.58 2.96 -20.93
CA ASN A 222 -0.16 2.60 -21.04
C ASN A 222 0.36 1.87 -19.80
N LEU A 223 -0.13 2.19 -18.58
CA LEU A 223 0.15 1.41 -17.37
C LEU A 223 -0.36 -0.04 -17.50
N VAL A 224 -1.57 -0.23 -18.04
CA VAL A 224 -2.12 -1.57 -18.33
C VAL A 224 -1.28 -2.31 -19.37
N ARG A 225 -0.85 -1.64 -20.46
CA ARG A 225 0.07 -2.23 -21.46
C ARG A 225 1.43 -2.54 -20.86
N GLY A 226 1.96 -1.62 -20.04
CA GLY A 226 3.24 -1.78 -19.35
C GLY A 226 3.23 -2.98 -18.39
N HIS A 227 2.17 -3.12 -17.60
CA HIS A 227 1.97 -4.30 -16.77
C HIS A 227 2.00 -5.60 -17.59
N ALA A 228 1.22 -5.66 -18.68
CA ALA A 228 1.15 -6.85 -19.51
C ALA A 228 2.49 -7.19 -20.20
N ALA A 229 3.23 -6.16 -20.62
CA ALA A 229 4.53 -6.33 -21.23
C ALA A 229 5.59 -6.78 -20.19
N ALA A 230 5.56 -6.21 -18.99
CA ALA A 230 6.42 -6.61 -17.87
C ALA A 230 6.10 -8.03 -17.39
N TYR A 231 4.82 -8.41 -17.29
CA TYR A 231 4.39 -9.78 -16.97
C TYR A 231 5.06 -10.80 -17.89
N ARG A 232 4.98 -10.59 -19.20
CA ARG A 232 5.62 -11.51 -20.19
C ARG A 232 7.14 -11.46 -20.10
N ALA A 233 7.72 -10.28 -19.88
CA ALA A 233 9.17 -10.13 -19.77
C ALA A 233 9.73 -10.87 -18.56
N ILE A 234 9.03 -10.85 -17.42
CA ILE A 234 9.42 -11.57 -16.20
C ILE A 234 9.29 -13.08 -16.43
N HIS A 235 8.15 -13.56 -16.97
CA HIS A 235 7.96 -14.99 -17.23
C HIS A 235 8.92 -15.55 -18.29
N ALA A 236 9.40 -14.74 -19.22
CA ALA A 236 10.43 -15.15 -20.17
C ALA A 236 11.78 -15.42 -19.49
N GLU A 237 12.11 -14.69 -18.40
CA GLU A 237 13.32 -14.87 -17.61
C GLU A 237 13.16 -15.88 -16.46
N GLN A 238 11.95 -15.99 -15.95
CA GLN A 238 11.62 -16.81 -14.77
C GLN A 238 10.19 -17.36 -14.92
N PRO A 239 10.01 -18.49 -15.63
CA PRO A 239 8.69 -19.06 -15.92
C PRO A 239 7.83 -19.36 -14.68
N GLU A 240 8.44 -19.73 -13.56
CA GLU A 240 7.76 -20.08 -12.31
C GLU A 240 7.49 -18.87 -11.39
N ALA A 241 7.80 -17.65 -11.83
CA ALA A 241 7.53 -16.45 -11.05
C ALA A 241 6.01 -16.27 -10.85
N GLN A 242 5.62 -15.70 -9.71
CA GLN A 242 4.29 -15.16 -9.51
C GLN A 242 4.32 -13.66 -9.82
N VAL A 243 3.54 -13.22 -10.77
CA VAL A 243 3.53 -11.84 -11.24
C VAL A 243 2.11 -11.25 -11.14
N GLY A 244 1.99 -10.12 -10.47
CA GLY A 244 0.72 -9.41 -10.33
C GLY A 244 0.91 -7.90 -10.28
N ALA A 245 -0.18 -7.17 -10.01
CA ALA A 245 -0.15 -5.75 -9.70
C ALA A 245 -0.81 -5.52 -8.34
N ALA A 246 -0.39 -4.47 -7.62
CA ALA A 246 -1.04 -4.06 -6.39
C ALA A 246 -2.06 -2.95 -6.67
N HIS A 247 -3.29 -3.14 -6.23
CA HIS A 247 -4.40 -2.22 -6.46
C HIS A 247 -4.86 -1.61 -5.14
N ASN A 248 -4.92 -0.28 -5.08
CA ASN A 248 -5.59 0.39 -3.96
C ASN A 248 -7.10 0.22 -4.11
N ILE A 249 -7.72 -0.35 -3.11
CA ILE A 249 -9.17 -0.53 -3.05
C ILE A 249 -9.71 0.34 -1.92
N ARG A 250 -10.49 1.34 -2.27
CA ARG A 250 -11.15 2.22 -1.31
C ARG A 250 -12.64 1.94 -1.29
N GLY A 251 -13.22 1.71 -0.13
CA GLY A 251 -14.66 1.49 -0.02
C GLY A 251 -15.42 2.76 -0.44
N MET A 252 -16.14 2.72 -1.56
CA MET A 252 -16.98 3.82 -2.04
C MET A 252 -18.44 3.53 -1.72
N ARG A 253 -19.09 4.40 -0.97
CA ARG A 253 -20.51 4.25 -0.61
C ARG A 253 -21.27 5.55 -0.84
N PRO A 254 -22.54 5.49 -1.24
CA PRO A 254 -23.35 6.69 -1.29
C PRO A 254 -23.50 7.32 0.10
N GLU A 255 -23.46 8.65 0.20
CA GLU A 255 -23.79 9.36 1.44
C GLU A 255 -25.21 9.03 1.86
N SER A 256 -26.16 9.10 0.94
CA SER A 256 -27.54 8.65 1.14
C SER A 256 -27.89 7.48 0.22
N ALA A 257 -28.31 6.37 0.82
CA ALA A 257 -28.79 5.21 0.06
C ALA A 257 -30.07 5.48 -0.73
N TRP A 258 -30.82 6.53 -0.38
CA TRP A 258 -32.07 6.92 -1.04
C TRP A 258 -31.85 7.95 -2.16
N ASN A 259 -30.74 8.70 -2.12
CA ASN A 259 -30.44 9.69 -3.16
C ASN A 259 -29.86 9.01 -4.41
N PRO A 260 -30.55 9.09 -5.58
CA PRO A 260 -30.08 8.45 -6.81
C PRO A 260 -28.77 9.06 -7.34
N LEU A 261 -28.50 10.35 -7.09
CA LEU A 261 -27.25 11.00 -7.48
C LEU A 261 -26.07 10.45 -6.67
N ASP A 262 -26.22 10.30 -5.34
CA ASP A 262 -25.18 9.72 -4.49
C ASP A 262 -24.92 8.26 -4.87
N ARG A 263 -25.96 7.48 -5.15
CA ARG A 263 -25.85 6.09 -5.61
C ARG A 263 -25.13 5.96 -6.95
N GLY A 264 -25.55 6.76 -7.93
CA GLY A 264 -24.94 6.78 -9.26
C GLY A 264 -23.49 7.25 -9.21
N GLY A 265 -23.23 8.34 -8.46
CA GLY A 265 -21.89 8.86 -8.27
C GLY A 265 -20.96 7.86 -7.58
N ALA A 266 -21.41 7.24 -6.48
CA ALA A 266 -20.64 6.21 -5.81
C ALA A 266 -20.31 5.01 -6.71
N ALA A 267 -21.26 4.55 -7.50
CA ALA A 267 -21.05 3.44 -8.45
C ALA A 267 -20.04 3.80 -9.55
N VAL A 268 -20.10 5.01 -10.10
CA VAL A 268 -19.16 5.49 -11.12
C VAL A 268 -17.76 5.63 -10.54
N ILE A 269 -17.62 6.27 -9.37
CA ILE A 269 -16.31 6.44 -8.72
C ILE A 269 -15.72 5.09 -8.30
N ASP A 270 -16.53 4.19 -7.74
CA ASP A 270 -16.10 2.82 -7.41
C ASP A 270 -15.58 2.08 -8.66
N HIS A 271 -16.30 2.19 -9.78
CA HIS A 271 -15.85 1.58 -11.02
C HIS A 271 -14.53 2.18 -11.52
N LEU A 272 -14.43 3.50 -11.60
CA LEU A 272 -13.24 4.18 -12.13
C LEU A 272 -12.01 3.97 -11.25
N PHE A 273 -12.19 4.04 -9.93
CA PHE A 273 -11.08 3.94 -8.99
C PHE A 273 -10.71 2.48 -8.69
N ASN A 274 -11.68 1.65 -8.30
CA ASN A 274 -11.41 0.30 -7.83
C ASN A 274 -11.37 -0.76 -8.93
N SER A 275 -12.11 -0.58 -10.04
CA SER A 275 -12.40 -1.69 -10.95
C SER A 275 -11.82 -1.51 -12.35
N MET A 276 -11.68 -0.29 -12.84
CA MET A 276 -11.32 0.00 -14.23
C MET A 276 -10.00 -0.66 -14.66
N ILE A 277 -8.95 -0.47 -13.92
CA ILE A 277 -7.61 -0.98 -14.25
C ILE A 277 -7.51 -2.50 -14.01
N PRO A 278 -7.87 -3.06 -12.82
CA PRO A 278 -7.79 -4.51 -12.63
C PRO A 278 -8.69 -5.30 -13.59
N GLN A 279 -9.86 -4.77 -13.94
CA GLN A 279 -10.70 -5.39 -15.00
C GLN A 279 -10.04 -5.34 -16.37
N ALA A 280 -9.30 -4.27 -16.71
CA ALA A 280 -8.57 -4.19 -17.95
C ALA A 280 -7.45 -5.26 -18.02
N MET A 281 -6.73 -5.49 -16.93
CA MET A 281 -5.72 -6.54 -16.83
C MET A 281 -6.33 -7.96 -16.91
N ALA A 282 -7.57 -8.13 -16.47
CA ALA A 282 -8.28 -9.41 -16.55
C ALA A 282 -8.92 -9.66 -17.93
N SER A 283 -9.52 -8.62 -18.55
CA SER A 283 -10.38 -8.76 -19.74
C SER A 283 -9.78 -8.22 -21.04
N GLY A 284 -8.68 -7.47 -20.96
CA GLY A 284 -8.12 -6.77 -22.10
C GLY A 284 -8.95 -5.55 -22.57
N THR A 285 -9.78 -4.98 -21.68
CA THR A 285 -10.59 -3.81 -22.03
C THR A 285 -10.62 -2.80 -20.89
N LEU A 286 -10.01 -1.63 -21.11
CA LEU A 286 -10.10 -0.49 -20.19
C LEU A 286 -11.41 0.25 -20.45
N ASN A 287 -12.35 0.18 -19.49
CA ASN A 287 -13.65 0.82 -19.57
C ASN A 287 -13.73 2.00 -18.61
N ALA A 288 -13.58 3.22 -19.12
CA ALA A 288 -13.66 4.45 -18.36
C ALA A 288 -15.07 5.09 -18.39
N VAL A 289 -16.13 4.31 -18.54
CA VAL A 289 -17.53 4.74 -18.68
C VAL A 289 -17.77 5.50 -19.99
N VAL A 290 -17.12 6.66 -20.16
CA VAL A 290 -17.26 7.51 -21.36
C VAL A 290 -16.42 7.03 -22.54
N ARG A 291 -15.41 6.21 -22.30
CA ARG A 291 -14.48 5.71 -23.32
C ARG A 291 -14.07 4.27 -23.02
N ARG A 292 -14.04 3.44 -24.06
CA ARG A 292 -13.49 2.08 -23.99
C ARG A 292 -12.25 1.96 -24.87
N THR A 293 -11.18 1.41 -24.30
CA THR A 293 -9.92 1.15 -25.00
C THR A 293 -9.63 -0.33 -24.97
N ARG A 294 -9.48 -0.97 -26.14
CA ARG A 294 -9.08 -2.38 -26.23
C ARG A 294 -7.58 -2.51 -26.05
N ILE A 295 -7.17 -3.43 -25.17
CA ILE A 295 -5.79 -3.79 -24.84
C ILE A 295 -5.76 -5.32 -24.72
N PRO A 296 -5.99 -6.06 -25.82
CA PRO A 296 -6.15 -7.52 -25.75
C PRO A 296 -4.94 -8.23 -25.16
N GLU A 297 -3.75 -7.65 -25.33
CA GLU A 297 -2.50 -8.12 -24.75
C GLU A 297 -2.46 -8.08 -23.22
N ALA A 298 -3.36 -7.35 -22.57
CA ALA A 298 -3.43 -7.29 -21.11
C ALA A 298 -4.34 -8.38 -20.52
N ALA A 299 -5.12 -9.08 -21.34
CA ALA A 299 -6.03 -10.08 -20.83
C ALA A 299 -5.26 -11.23 -20.12
N ARG A 300 -5.68 -11.52 -18.87
CA ARG A 300 -5.12 -12.63 -18.05
C ARG A 300 -3.63 -12.55 -17.82
N THR A 301 -3.11 -11.36 -17.51
CA THR A 301 -1.71 -11.12 -17.18
C THR A 301 -1.47 -10.95 -15.69
N GLN A 302 -2.19 -11.69 -14.85
CA GLN A 302 -2.01 -11.70 -13.41
C GLN A 302 -2.06 -13.13 -12.87
N ASP A 303 -1.07 -13.51 -12.05
CA ASP A 303 -1.04 -14.79 -11.32
C ASP A 303 -1.62 -14.62 -9.90
N PHE A 304 -1.68 -13.40 -9.41
CA PHE A 304 -2.30 -13.03 -8.14
C PHE A 304 -2.84 -11.58 -8.20
N ILE A 305 -3.68 -11.25 -7.25
CA ILE A 305 -4.13 -9.88 -6.98
C ILE A 305 -3.39 -9.35 -5.76
N GLY A 306 -2.59 -8.28 -5.96
CA GLY A 306 -2.12 -7.44 -4.85
C GLY A 306 -3.23 -6.47 -4.43
N LEU A 307 -3.50 -6.38 -3.15
CA LEU A 307 -4.56 -5.57 -2.59
C LEU A 307 -4.01 -4.63 -1.52
N ASN A 308 -4.07 -3.32 -1.76
CA ASN A 308 -3.80 -2.30 -0.77
C ASN A 308 -5.14 -1.78 -0.26
N TYR A 309 -5.33 -1.79 1.06
CA TYR A 309 -6.56 -1.32 1.68
C TYR A 309 -6.27 -0.49 2.93
N TYR A 310 -6.82 0.71 2.99
CA TYR A 310 -6.64 1.62 4.13
C TYR A 310 -7.98 2.05 4.74
N THR A 311 -8.97 2.42 3.89
CA THR A 311 -10.16 3.12 4.38
C THR A 311 -11.33 3.04 3.42
N ARG A 312 -12.46 3.62 3.84
CA ARG A 312 -13.63 3.89 3.00
C ARG A 312 -14.03 5.36 3.02
N THR A 313 -14.78 5.78 2.01
CA THR A 313 -15.40 7.09 1.94
C THR A 313 -16.86 7.00 1.55
N ARG A 314 -17.63 8.03 1.91
CA ARG A 314 -18.96 8.30 1.38
C ARG A 314 -18.87 9.30 0.24
N VAL A 315 -19.64 9.05 -0.81
CA VAL A 315 -19.72 9.88 -2.00
C VAL A 315 -21.03 10.66 -1.95
N HIS A 316 -20.91 11.98 -1.98
CA HIS A 316 -22.04 12.90 -2.05
C HIS A 316 -21.98 13.71 -3.34
N ILE A 317 -23.08 13.74 -4.07
CA ILE A 317 -23.24 14.53 -5.31
C ILE A 317 -24.22 15.68 -5.05
N ASN A 318 -23.70 16.89 -5.11
CA ASN A 318 -24.51 18.10 -5.06
C ASN A 318 -24.18 19.02 -6.26
N PRO A 319 -24.98 18.96 -7.33
CA PRO A 319 -24.73 19.75 -8.56
C PRO A 319 -24.72 21.26 -8.34
N LEU A 320 -25.31 21.73 -7.22
CA LEU A 320 -25.41 23.16 -6.89
C LEU A 320 -24.27 23.63 -6.00
N ALA A 321 -23.43 22.73 -5.50
CA ALA A 321 -22.28 23.10 -4.68
C ALA A 321 -21.09 23.50 -5.57
N ARG A 322 -20.18 24.32 -5.03
CA ARG A 322 -18.91 24.69 -5.70
C ARG A 322 -18.11 23.45 -6.10
N GLU A 323 -18.12 22.43 -5.24
CA GLU A 323 -17.58 21.09 -5.52
C GLU A 323 -18.75 20.11 -5.60
N ALA A 324 -19.13 19.78 -6.84
CA ALA A 324 -20.27 18.93 -7.08
C ALA A 324 -20.09 17.49 -6.56
N LEU A 325 -18.86 16.98 -6.56
CA LEU A 325 -18.47 15.70 -6.01
C LEU A 325 -17.72 15.90 -4.68
N GLN A 326 -18.23 15.32 -3.61
CA GLN A 326 -17.61 15.37 -2.30
C GLN A 326 -17.38 13.96 -1.78
N MET A 327 -16.17 13.71 -1.29
CA MET A 327 -15.82 12.48 -0.59
C MET A 327 -15.62 12.77 0.89
N ARG A 328 -16.36 12.07 1.76
CA ARG A 328 -16.40 12.34 3.20
C ARG A 328 -16.28 11.03 3.97
N PHE A 329 -15.83 11.13 5.21
CA PHE A 329 -15.95 10.02 6.16
C PHE A 329 -17.34 9.98 6.78
N PRO A 330 -17.82 8.80 7.25
CA PRO A 330 -19.05 8.72 8.00
C PRO A 330 -18.98 9.59 9.27
N PRO A 331 -20.09 10.19 9.71
CA PRO A 331 -20.16 10.82 11.03
C PRO A 331 -19.73 9.84 12.13
N GLY A 332 -18.90 10.29 13.07
CA GLY A 332 -18.37 9.44 14.16
C GLY A 332 -17.41 8.35 13.70
N ALA A 333 -16.81 8.50 12.51
CA ALA A 333 -15.74 7.61 12.08
C ALA A 333 -14.54 7.73 13.02
N ASP A 334 -13.92 6.59 13.29
CA ASP A 334 -12.67 6.48 14.03
C ASP A 334 -11.52 6.82 13.08
N LEU A 335 -11.01 8.04 13.20
CA LEU A 335 -10.09 8.63 12.24
C LEU A 335 -8.64 8.57 12.76
N SER A 336 -7.71 8.45 11.83
CA SER A 336 -6.28 8.64 12.04
C SER A 336 -5.93 10.07 12.46
N ASP A 337 -4.71 10.31 12.91
CA ASP A 337 -4.23 11.59 13.46
C ASP A 337 -4.51 12.80 12.55
N ASN A 338 -4.24 12.65 11.25
CA ASN A 338 -4.48 13.71 10.27
C ASN A 338 -5.91 13.67 9.69
N GLY A 339 -6.76 12.73 10.12
CA GLY A 339 -8.14 12.60 9.68
C GLY A 339 -8.30 12.09 8.24
N GLU A 340 -7.30 11.44 7.67
CA GLU A 340 -7.30 11.00 6.27
C GLU A 340 -7.66 9.52 6.08
N ILE A 341 -7.60 8.74 7.16
CA ILE A 341 -7.95 7.32 7.19
C ILE A 341 -9.01 7.09 8.27
N ALA A 342 -10.13 6.50 7.90
CA ALA A 342 -11.10 5.98 8.83
C ALA A 342 -10.87 4.48 9.04
N ASN A 343 -10.82 4.02 10.29
CA ASN A 343 -10.76 2.62 10.64
C ASN A 343 -12.01 1.89 10.13
N ASP A 344 -11.91 1.11 9.07
CA ASP A 344 -13.00 0.34 8.45
C ASP A 344 -12.61 -1.10 8.17
N PRO A 345 -12.47 -1.96 9.18
CA PRO A 345 -12.07 -3.35 8.99
C PRO A 345 -13.06 -4.13 8.11
N ALA A 346 -14.36 -3.85 8.21
CA ALA A 346 -15.37 -4.49 7.36
C ALA A 346 -15.19 -4.19 5.87
N GLY A 347 -14.55 -3.08 5.53
CA GLY A 347 -14.20 -2.74 4.15
C GLY A 347 -13.10 -3.62 3.59
N LEU A 348 -12.11 -4.00 4.41
CA LEU A 348 -11.08 -4.97 4.00
C LEU A 348 -11.71 -6.32 3.60
N PHE A 349 -12.63 -6.84 4.41
CA PHE A 349 -13.33 -8.08 4.04
C PHE A 349 -14.09 -7.94 2.70
N LYS A 350 -14.72 -6.78 2.45
CA LYS A 350 -15.40 -6.52 1.17
C LYS A 350 -14.43 -6.40 0.01
N ALA A 351 -13.26 -5.81 0.23
CA ALA A 351 -12.20 -5.75 -0.78
C ALA A 351 -11.68 -7.16 -1.11
N LEU A 352 -11.49 -8.02 -0.12
CA LEU A 352 -11.14 -9.43 -0.32
C LEU A 352 -12.22 -10.20 -1.08
N ARG A 353 -13.51 -9.95 -0.78
CA ARG A 353 -14.63 -10.51 -1.54
C ARG A 353 -14.67 -9.95 -2.98
N TRP A 354 -14.35 -8.67 -3.17
CA TRP A 354 -14.26 -8.06 -4.49
C TRP A 354 -13.18 -8.74 -5.34
N ALA A 355 -12.04 -9.10 -4.75
CA ALA A 355 -10.95 -9.78 -5.44
C ALA A 355 -11.34 -11.18 -6.00
N GLN A 356 -12.35 -11.86 -5.40
CA GLN A 356 -12.80 -13.17 -5.84
C GLN A 356 -13.39 -13.20 -7.26
N ARG A 357 -13.67 -12.03 -7.87
CA ARG A 357 -14.14 -11.92 -9.27
C ARG A 357 -13.05 -12.15 -10.31
N PHE A 358 -11.77 -12.11 -9.90
CA PHE A 358 -10.64 -12.33 -10.79
C PHE A 358 -10.20 -13.78 -10.70
N THR A 359 -10.30 -14.49 -11.82
CA THR A 359 -10.05 -15.93 -11.88
C THR A 359 -8.86 -16.24 -12.78
N GLY A 360 -8.13 -17.28 -12.40
CA GLY A 360 -7.09 -17.89 -13.22
C GLY A 360 -7.64 -18.63 -14.46
N GLN A 361 -6.73 -19.26 -15.19
CA GLN A 361 -7.10 -20.08 -16.35
C GLN A 361 -7.90 -21.33 -15.96
N ASP A 362 -7.73 -21.80 -14.74
CA ASP A 362 -8.46 -22.92 -14.12
C ASP A 362 -9.87 -22.56 -13.66
N GLY A 363 -10.26 -21.30 -13.77
CA GLY A 363 -11.57 -20.78 -13.35
C GLY A 363 -11.71 -20.52 -11.85
N PHE A 364 -10.67 -20.82 -11.03
CA PHE A 364 -10.66 -20.49 -9.61
C PHE A 364 -10.21 -19.05 -9.35
N PRO A 365 -10.66 -18.44 -8.24
CA PRO A 365 -10.16 -17.12 -7.86
C PRO A 365 -8.64 -17.08 -7.73
N LEU A 366 -8.03 -16.02 -8.24
CA LEU A 366 -6.59 -15.79 -8.11
C LEU A 366 -6.18 -15.66 -6.64
N PRO A 367 -4.98 -16.13 -6.27
CA PRO A 367 -4.39 -15.82 -4.97
C PRO A 367 -4.42 -14.31 -4.69
N VAL A 368 -4.61 -13.94 -3.42
CA VAL A 368 -4.62 -12.55 -2.98
C VAL A 368 -3.50 -12.33 -1.97
N TYR A 369 -2.65 -11.34 -2.21
CA TYR A 369 -1.76 -10.80 -1.20
C TYR A 369 -2.29 -9.43 -0.78
N ILE A 370 -2.52 -9.22 0.53
CA ILE A 370 -2.73 -7.88 1.06
C ILE A 370 -1.36 -7.23 1.09
N THR A 371 -1.05 -6.50 0.02
CA THR A 371 0.28 -5.93 -0.23
C THR A 371 0.53 -4.67 0.58
N GLU A 372 -0.53 -4.03 1.07
CA GLU A 372 -0.46 -2.94 2.05
C GLU A 372 -1.75 -2.86 2.87
N ASN A 373 -1.61 -2.65 4.18
CA ASN A 373 -2.68 -2.26 5.10
C ASN A 373 -2.05 -1.58 6.32
N GLY A 374 -2.55 -0.41 6.70
CA GLY A 374 -2.00 0.37 7.79
C GLY A 374 -2.79 1.62 8.09
N VAL A 375 -2.39 2.33 9.11
CA VAL A 375 -2.97 3.61 9.55
C VAL A 375 -1.87 4.55 10.01
N GLU A 376 -1.98 5.82 9.66
CA GLU A 376 -1.13 6.84 10.24
C GLU A 376 -1.55 7.11 11.69
N ASP A 377 -0.58 7.06 12.58
CA ASP A 377 -0.83 7.11 14.02
C ASP A 377 0.52 7.34 14.73
N ALA A 378 0.79 8.57 15.09
CA ALA A 378 2.10 8.97 15.60
C ALA A 378 2.31 8.51 17.05
N ASP A 379 1.26 8.58 17.89
CA ASP A 379 1.29 8.19 19.30
C ASP A 379 0.94 6.72 19.54
N ASP A 380 0.56 5.98 18.49
CA ASP A 380 0.33 4.54 18.51
C ASP A 380 -0.88 4.11 19.36
N ASP A 381 -1.91 4.95 19.49
CA ASP A 381 -3.11 4.66 20.26
C ASP A 381 -4.20 3.95 19.44
N LEU A 382 -4.29 4.23 18.14
CA LEU A 382 -5.23 3.62 17.19
C LEU A 382 -4.69 2.34 16.55
N ARG A 383 -3.39 2.30 16.18
CA ARG A 383 -2.81 1.23 15.35
C ARG A 383 -2.95 -0.17 15.95
N PRO A 384 -2.82 -0.41 17.27
CA PRO A 384 -3.06 -1.72 17.85
C PRO A 384 -4.48 -2.24 17.58
N ARG A 385 -5.50 -1.41 17.77
CA ARG A 385 -6.89 -1.73 17.48
C ARG A 385 -7.11 -1.96 16.00
N TYR A 386 -6.59 -1.09 15.14
CA TYR A 386 -6.65 -1.21 13.69
C TYR A 386 -6.09 -2.56 13.22
N LEU A 387 -4.91 -2.95 13.69
CA LEU A 387 -4.27 -4.23 13.36
C LEU A 387 -5.14 -5.42 13.74
N LEU A 388 -5.61 -5.49 14.98
CA LEU A 388 -6.43 -6.61 15.47
C LEU A 388 -7.72 -6.75 14.66
N GLU A 389 -8.42 -5.63 14.42
CA GLU A 389 -9.67 -5.63 13.69
C GLU A 389 -9.50 -5.99 12.21
N HIS A 390 -8.44 -5.53 11.55
CA HIS A 390 -8.18 -5.84 10.15
C HIS A 390 -7.68 -7.27 9.97
N VAL A 391 -6.76 -7.75 10.82
CA VAL A 391 -6.29 -9.15 10.79
C VAL A 391 -7.44 -10.12 11.06
N HIS A 392 -8.38 -9.77 11.96
CA HIS A 392 -9.60 -10.56 12.15
C HIS A 392 -10.43 -10.69 10.86
N GLN A 393 -10.52 -9.64 10.03
CA GLN A 393 -11.25 -9.73 8.76
C GLN A 393 -10.53 -10.62 7.73
N VAL A 394 -9.21 -10.67 7.79
CA VAL A 394 -8.43 -11.61 6.96
C VAL A 394 -8.69 -13.05 7.39
N TRP A 395 -8.68 -13.32 8.71
CA TRP A 395 -9.06 -14.62 9.25
C TRP A 395 -10.47 -15.04 8.81
N ARG A 396 -11.43 -14.11 8.88
CA ARG A 396 -12.79 -14.38 8.38
C ARG A 396 -12.78 -14.73 6.89
N ALA A 397 -12.04 -14.01 6.05
CA ALA A 397 -11.94 -14.30 4.62
C ALA A 397 -11.37 -15.70 4.34
N LEU A 398 -10.37 -16.12 5.09
CA LEU A 398 -9.83 -17.49 5.01
C LEU A 398 -10.87 -18.54 5.36
N ASN A 399 -11.71 -18.29 6.38
CA ASN A 399 -12.82 -19.20 6.73
C ASN A 399 -13.94 -19.24 5.65
N PHE A 400 -14.03 -18.23 4.79
CA PHE A 400 -14.84 -18.26 3.56
C PHE A 400 -14.10 -18.87 2.37
N CYS A 401 -12.96 -19.53 2.61
CA CYS A 401 -12.10 -20.13 1.58
C CYS A 401 -11.57 -19.14 0.53
N TYR A 402 -11.46 -17.84 0.86
CA TYR A 402 -10.79 -16.90 -0.03
C TYR A 402 -9.28 -17.18 -0.06
N PRO A 403 -8.64 -17.21 -1.22
CA PRO A 403 -7.24 -17.63 -1.36
C PRO A 403 -6.26 -16.54 -0.94
N VAL A 404 -6.39 -16.01 0.27
CA VAL A 404 -5.45 -15.01 0.82
C VAL A 404 -4.16 -15.72 1.22
N ARG A 405 -3.02 -15.20 0.76
CA ARG A 405 -1.69 -15.83 0.93
C ARG A 405 -0.73 -15.03 1.79
N GLY A 406 -1.01 -13.75 2.03
CA GLY A 406 -0.13 -12.91 2.83
C GLY A 406 -0.77 -11.60 3.24
N TYR A 407 -0.19 -11.01 4.28
CA TYR A 407 -0.52 -9.71 4.82
C TYR A 407 0.76 -8.92 5.07
N PHE A 408 0.85 -7.72 4.48
CA PHE A 408 1.98 -6.83 4.62
C PHE A 408 1.51 -5.51 5.24
N HIS A 409 1.98 -5.25 6.45
CA HIS A 409 1.67 -3.99 7.13
C HIS A 409 2.43 -2.82 6.50
N TRP A 410 1.75 -1.73 6.23
CA TRP A 410 2.35 -0.46 5.86
C TRP A 410 2.48 0.41 7.11
N SER A 411 3.69 0.61 7.66
CA SER A 411 5.01 0.20 7.20
C SER A 411 5.90 -0.28 8.36
N LEU A 412 7.11 -0.77 8.05
CA LEU A 412 8.05 -1.24 9.08
C LEU A 412 8.55 -0.08 9.94
N VAL A 413 8.99 1.00 9.29
CA VAL A 413 9.56 2.22 9.88
C VAL A 413 8.83 3.41 9.29
N ASP A 414 8.64 4.49 10.04
CA ASP A 414 8.16 5.75 9.48
C ASP A 414 9.03 6.14 8.30
N ASN A 415 8.40 6.64 7.25
CA ASN A 415 9.09 6.99 6.02
C ASN A 415 8.51 8.28 5.41
N PHE A 416 9.10 8.76 4.33
CA PHE A 416 8.68 9.95 3.63
C PHE A 416 7.36 9.71 2.88
N GLU A 417 6.25 10.33 3.32
CA GLU A 417 4.92 10.05 2.78
C GLU A 417 4.54 11.03 1.65
N TRP A 418 5.25 10.92 0.54
CA TRP A 418 4.99 11.62 -0.72
C TRP A 418 4.78 13.13 -0.51
N GLU A 419 3.67 13.71 -1.00
CA GLU A 419 3.35 15.13 -0.81
C GLU A 419 3.06 15.53 0.65
N ARG A 420 2.86 14.55 1.53
CA ARG A 420 2.67 14.75 2.97
C ARG A 420 3.99 14.88 3.73
N GLY A 421 5.11 14.59 3.08
CA GLY A 421 6.43 14.67 3.71
C GLY A 421 6.55 13.77 4.94
N TRP A 422 6.93 14.31 6.06
CA TRP A 422 7.12 13.59 7.32
C TRP A 422 5.94 13.71 8.29
N THR A 423 4.79 14.22 7.85
CA THR A 423 3.64 14.46 8.74
C THR A 423 2.84 13.20 9.05
N GLN A 424 2.88 12.19 8.18
CA GLN A 424 2.15 10.94 8.37
C GLN A 424 3.07 9.83 8.85
N ARG A 425 2.70 9.17 9.97
CA ARG A 425 3.54 8.20 10.69
C ARG A 425 2.89 6.82 10.68
N PHE A 426 3.28 5.99 9.72
CA PHE A 426 2.72 4.64 9.54
C PHE A 426 3.55 3.52 10.17
N GLY A 427 4.78 3.81 10.59
CA GLY A 427 5.75 2.80 10.99
C GLY A 427 5.37 2.06 12.27
N LEU A 428 5.65 0.77 12.32
CA LEU A 428 5.73 0.02 13.58
C LEU A 428 6.90 0.54 14.44
N TRP A 429 7.89 1.14 13.80
CA TRP A 429 9.00 1.84 14.42
C TRP A 429 8.94 3.32 14.03
N GLU A 430 8.95 4.18 15.03
CA GLU A 430 9.14 5.62 14.83
C GLU A 430 10.52 5.89 14.26
N LEU A 431 10.63 6.84 13.34
CA LEU A 431 11.88 7.36 12.81
C LEU A 431 11.99 8.85 13.06
N ASP A 432 13.10 9.27 13.66
CA ASP A 432 13.54 10.65 13.58
C ASP A 432 14.37 10.83 12.28
N PRO A 433 13.87 11.56 11.28
CA PRO A 433 14.54 11.66 9.98
C PRO A 433 15.89 12.42 10.04
N LEU A 434 16.12 13.24 11.07
CA LEU A 434 17.36 13.99 11.24
C LEU A 434 18.45 13.16 11.90
N THR A 435 18.12 12.47 12.99
CA THR A 435 19.08 11.67 13.77
C THR A 435 19.14 10.21 13.34
N GLN A 436 18.17 9.79 12.53
CA GLN A 436 18.02 8.39 12.08
C GLN A 436 17.81 7.40 13.22
N VAL A 437 17.37 7.87 14.38
CA VAL A 437 17.04 7.01 15.53
C VAL A 437 15.69 6.34 15.28
N ARG A 438 15.61 5.01 15.52
CA ARG A 438 14.37 4.24 15.49
C ARG A 438 13.93 3.95 16.92
N ARG A 439 12.64 4.22 17.22
CA ARG A 439 12.02 3.87 18.49
C ARG A 439 10.88 2.88 18.25
N ARG A 440 10.87 1.83 19.07
CA ARG A 440 9.86 0.77 18.96
C ARG A 440 8.52 1.28 19.48
N ARG A 441 7.45 1.07 18.72
CA ARG A 441 6.08 1.34 19.14
C ARG A 441 5.42 0.09 19.73
N ARG A 442 4.36 0.26 20.51
CA ARG A 442 3.59 -0.83 21.11
C ARG A 442 2.94 -1.73 20.05
N SER A 443 2.53 -1.17 18.93
CA SER A 443 2.03 -1.92 17.78
C SER A 443 3.06 -2.87 17.16
N ALA A 444 4.36 -2.56 17.27
CA ALA A 444 5.42 -3.49 16.85
C ALA A 444 5.47 -4.75 17.71
N ASP A 445 5.19 -4.62 19.01
CA ASP A 445 5.09 -5.77 19.91
C ASP A 445 3.88 -6.64 19.56
N LEU A 446 2.73 -6.01 19.36
CA LEU A 446 1.52 -6.71 18.92
C LEU A 446 1.75 -7.43 17.58
N TYR A 447 2.34 -6.75 16.59
CA TYR A 447 2.56 -7.36 15.28
C TYR A 447 3.54 -8.54 15.34
N ALA A 448 4.55 -8.45 16.22
CA ALA A 448 5.45 -9.58 16.48
C ALA A 448 4.71 -10.79 17.09
N GLU A 449 3.78 -10.56 18.02
CA GLU A 449 2.95 -11.61 18.59
C GLU A 449 2.01 -12.22 17.53
N ILE A 450 1.40 -11.39 16.66
CA ILE A 450 0.58 -11.85 15.52
C ILE A 450 1.40 -12.73 14.58
N CYS A 451 2.58 -12.29 14.17
CA CYS A 451 3.46 -13.06 13.29
C CYS A 451 3.89 -14.39 13.93
N LYS A 452 4.24 -14.38 15.22
CA LYS A 452 4.65 -15.55 15.96
C LYS A 452 3.53 -16.59 16.11
N LEU A 453 2.30 -16.14 16.42
CA LEU A 453 1.13 -17.00 16.53
C LEU A 453 0.63 -17.45 15.16
N GLY A 454 0.82 -16.64 14.11
CA GLY A 454 0.15 -16.79 12.83
C GLY A 454 -1.35 -16.42 12.92
N GLY A 455 -1.70 -15.41 13.71
CA GLY A 455 -3.08 -14.98 13.94
C GLY A 455 -3.24 -14.06 15.13
N ILE A 456 -4.46 -13.95 15.66
CA ILE A 456 -4.79 -13.14 16.82
C ILE A 456 -5.45 -13.96 17.93
N SER A 457 -5.37 -13.48 19.18
CA SER A 457 -6.00 -14.12 20.34
C SER A 457 -6.73 -13.13 21.24
N THR A 458 -7.60 -13.65 22.13
CA THR A 458 -8.24 -12.87 23.19
C THR A 458 -7.22 -12.22 24.11
N GLU A 459 -6.10 -12.89 24.41
CA GLU A 459 -5.03 -12.36 25.22
C GLU A 459 -4.38 -11.13 24.57
N MET A 460 -4.06 -11.19 23.27
CA MET A 460 -3.56 -10.05 22.50
C MET A 460 -4.57 -8.89 22.53
N ALA A 461 -5.85 -9.17 22.27
CA ALA A 461 -6.88 -8.14 22.30
C ALA A 461 -6.98 -7.48 23.67
N ALA A 462 -7.01 -8.26 24.74
CA ALA A 462 -7.08 -7.74 26.12
C ALA A 462 -5.84 -6.90 26.48
N LYS A 463 -4.66 -7.27 25.99
CA LYS A 463 -3.40 -6.58 26.28
C LYS A 463 -3.24 -5.28 25.48
N TYR A 464 -3.61 -5.26 24.20
CA TYR A 464 -3.27 -4.17 23.29
C TYR A 464 -4.45 -3.25 22.94
N ALA A 465 -5.67 -3.76 22.90
CA ALA A 465 -6.89 -3.01 22.59
C ALA A 465 -8.12 -3.68 23.26
N PRO A 466 -8.24 -3.57 24.60
CA PRO A 466 -9.25 -4.29 25.39
C PRO A 466 -10.69 -4.00 24.95
N GLU A 467 -10.95 -2.82 24.38
CA GLU A 467 -12.24 -2.44 23.81
C GLU A 467 -12.69 -3.31 22.62
N THR A 468 -11.76 -4.06 22.04
CA THR A 468 -12.04 -4.93 20.87
C THR A 468 -12.44 -6.35 21.26
N VAL A 469 -12.22 -6.77 22.50
CA VAL A 469 -12.38 -8.17 22.94
C VAL A 469 -13.77 -8.70 22.64
N ASP A 470 -14.82 -8.00 23.08
CA ASP A 470 -16.20 -8.46 22.88
C ASP A 470 -16.65 -8.41 21.41
N LYS A 471 -16.05 -7.52 20.63
CA LYS A 471 -16.32 -7.38 19.19
C LYS A 471 -15.67 -8.50 18.37
N LEU A 472 -14.42 -8.87 18.69
CA LEU A 472 -13.65 -9.83 17.92
C LEU A 472 -13.90 -11.27 18.40
N PHE A 473 -14.18 -11.46 19.68
CA PHE A 473 -14.36 -12.76 20.33
C PHE A 473 -15.67 -12.77 21.15
N PRO A 474 -16.84 -12.65 20.49
CA PRO A 474 -18.14 -12.66 21.20
C PRO A 474 -18.33 -13.99 21.92
N ILE A 475 -19.01 -13.93 23.09
CA ILE A 475 -19.40 -15.11 23.89
C ILE A 475 -20.63 -15.74 23.27
#